data_13a591001809bc7e58de350d603c7390
#
_entry.id   13a591001809bc7e58de350d603c7390
#
_cell.length_a   1.000
_cell.length_b   1.000
_cell.length_c   1.000
_cell.angle_alpha   90.00
_cell.angle_beta   90.00
_cell.angle_gamma   90.00
#
_symmetry.space_group_name_H-M   'P 1'
#
loop_
_entity.id
_entity.type
_entity.pdbx_description
1 polymer ?
#
loop_
_entity_poly.entity_id
_entity_poly.type
_entity_poly.pdbx_seq_one_letter_code
_entity_poly.pdbx_strand_id
1 'polypeptide(L)'
;HSLQLSLDEMRSIVTQGKEMGTHFYMLTGGEPLVRQDITEIAERISRIDTIKKLAITTNGINLGPMAAELKKAGVNAVNISLDTTDPVQFRALTGANKLDEVFYGIEECERVGLTPIRLNAVLIRGQNDNQAEKLIEIAKDRNIDVRFIELMPFSDEGENESLIVKGEEILARFPFLKMAHAEKEKSVAQYYVADNFKGRVGFINPVSDKFCSKCNRIRLLSDGKLKPCLGSDTVFDLMKYIDDEEKLLKQIEKAILSKPTEHKFSCGYGNSHGMNTIGG
;
A
#
# COMPACT_ATOMS: atom_id res chain seq x y z
N HIS A 1 19.12 -21.93 0.29
CA HIS A 1 18.28 -21.06 -0.53
C HIS A 1 18.04 -19.77 0.24
N SER A 2 18.27 -18.62 -0.40
CA SER A 2 17.89 -17.33 0.18
C SER A 2 16.37 -17.36 0.41
N LEU A 3 15.92 -16.84 1.56
CA LEU A 3 14.49 -16.70 1.87
C LEU A 3 13.79 -15.63 1.01
N GLN A 4 14.47 -15.12 -0.03
CA GLN A 4 13.97 -14.05 -0.88
C GLN A 4 14.12 -14.42 -2.34
N LEU A 5 13.11 -14.07 -3.14
CA LEU A 5 13.13 -14.21 -4.58
C LEU A 5 14.33 -13.48 -5.20
N SER A 6 15.00 -14.15 -6.12
CA SER A 6 15.98 -13.54 -7.03
C SER A 6 15.29 -12.61 -8.04
N LEU A 7 16.08 -11.77 -8.69
CA LEU A 7 15.59 -10.87 -9.74
C LEU A 7 14.97 -11.63 -10.93
N ASP A 8 15.55 -12.77 -11.30
CA ASP A 8 15.07 -13.56 -12.43
C ASP A 8 13.77 -14.30 -12.08
N GLU A 9 13.66 -14.83 -10.87
CA GLU A 9 12.40 -15.44 -10.37
C GLU A 9 11.27 -14.40 -10.30
N MET A 10 11.55 -13.20 -9.78
CA MET A 10 10.56 -12.10 -9.78
C MET A 10 10.11 -11.77 -11.20
N ARG A 11 11.06 -11.64 -12.14
CA ARG A 11 10.76 -11.34 -13.52
C ARG A 11 9.90 -12.43 -14.15
N SER A 12 10.21 -13.70 -13.93
CA SER A 12 9.43 -14.82 -14.42
C SER A 12 8.00 -14.75 -13.95
N ILE A 13 7.77 -14.58 -12.63
CA ILE A 13 6.42 -14.49 -12.03
C ILE A 13 5.67 -13.27 -12.55
N VAL A 14 6.32 -12.11 -12.64
CA VAL A 14 5.68 -10.86 -13.14
C VAL A 14 5.30 -11.00 -14.61
N THR A 15 6.15 -11.66 -15.43
CA THR A 15 5.84 -11.94 -16.84
C THR A 15 4.60 -12.83 -16.97
N GLN A 16 4.48 -13.89 -16.18
CA GLN A 16 3.26 -14.70 -16.19
C GLN A 16 2.03 -13.94 -15.66
N GLY A 17 2.22 -13.06 -14.68
CA GLY A 17 1.16 -12.16 -14.21
C GLY A 17 0.65 -11.21 -15.31
N LYS A 18 1.53 -10.75 -16.21
CA LYS A 18 1.18 -9.98 -17.40
C LYS A 18 0.22 -10.73 -18.31
N GLU A 19 0.48 -12.02 -18.58
CA GLU A 19 -0.40 -12.86 -19.41
C GLU A 19 -1.80 -12.99 -18.81
N MET A 20 -1.92 -12.88 -17.48
CA MET A 20 -3.20 -12.82 -16.76
C MET A 20 -3.83 -11.41 -16.74
N GLY A 21 -3.27 -10.43 -17.46
CA GLY A 21 -3.78 -9.07 -17.55
C GLY A 21 -3.39 -8.16 -16.38
N THR A 22 -2.41 -8.55 -15.56
CA THR A 22 -1.89 -7.69 -14.51
C THR A 22 -1.04 -6.57 -15.12
N HIS A 23 -1.41 -5.33 -14.89
CA HIS A 23 -0.74 -4.14 -15.45
C HIS A 23 -0.36 -3.11 -14.40
N PHE A 24 -0.67 -3.37 -13.13
CA PHE A 24 -0.29 -2.54 -12.00
C PHE A 24 0.46 -3.38 -10.96
N TYR A 25 1.68 -2.97 -10.64
CA TYR A 25 2.52 -3.58 -9.62
C TYR A 25 2.85 -2.57 -8.53
N MET A 26 2.97 -3.08 -7.30
CA MET A 26 3.35 -2.29 -6.14
C MET A 26 4.48 -2.99 -5.40
N LEU A 27 5.62 -2.33 -5.34
CA LEU A 27 6.74 -2.77 -4.52
C LEU A 27 6.43 -2.42 -3.06
N THR A 28 6.45 -3.43 -2.23
CA THR A 28 6.18 -3.33 -0.80
C THR A 28 6.96 -4.41 -0.06
N GLY A 29 6.75 -4.56 1.22
CA GLY A 29 7.42 -5.60 2.01
C GLY A 29 7.35 -5.20 3.48
N GLY A 30 8.38 -5.46 4.28
CA GLY A 30 8.59 -4.72 5.52
C GLY A 30 8.85 -3.26 5.15
N GLU A 31 10.07 -2.97 4.70
CA GLU A 31 10.42 -1.68 4.10
C GLU A 31 11.22 -1.93 2.81
N PRO A 32 10.67 -1.62 1.62
CA PRO A 32 11.35 -1.93 0.36
C PRO A 32 12.64 -1.13 0.15
N LEU A 33 12.73 0.09 0.71
CA LEU A 33 13.89 0.97 0.52
C LEU A 33 15.12 0.60 1.38
N VAL A 34 15.06 -0.48 2.15
CA VAL A 34 16.26 -1.08 2.78
C VAL A 34 16.89 -2.15 1.92
N ARG A 35 16.19 -2.61 0.88
CA ARG A 35 16.70 -3.60 -0.06
C ARG A 35 17.66 -2.93 -1.05
N GLN A 36 18.90 -3.41 -1.12
CA GLN A 36 19.98 -2.77 -1.91
C GLN A 36 19.72 -2.75 -3.42
N ASP A 37 19.04 -3.78 -3.95
CA ASP A 37 18.73 -3.96 -5.37
C ASP A 37 17.33 -3.46 -5.77
N ILE A 38 16.65 -2.67 -4.91
CA ILE A 38 15.26 -2.22 -5.16
C ILE A 38 15.10 -1.43 -6.45
N THR A 39 16.08 -0.60 -6.80
CA THR A 39 16.09 0.16 -8.06
C THR A 39 16.25 -0.74 -9.27
N GLU A 40 17.07 -1.78 -9.20
CA GLU A 40 17.22 -2.77 -10.26
C GLU A 40 15.93 -3.59 -10.42
N ILE A 41 15.28 -3.99 -9.33
CA ILE A 41 13.96 -4.64 -9.35
C ILE A 41 12.95 -3.75 -10.08
N ALA A 42 12.87 -2.48 -9.69
CA ALA A 42 11.96 -1.52 -10.31
C ALA A 42 12.21 -1.37 -11.81
N GLU A 43 13.48 -1.23 -12.21
CA GLU A 43 13.87 -1.12 -13.61
C GLU A 43 13.51 -2.36 -14.42
N ARG A 44 13.79 -3.56 -13.92
CA ARG A 44 13.46 -4.81 -14.59
C ARG A 44 11.95 -5.00 -14.77
N ILE A 45 11.17 -4.65 -13.75
CA ILE A 45 9.70 -4.72 -13.82
C ILE A 45 9.15 -3.67 -14.78
N SER A 46 9.62 -2.43 -14.71
CA SER A 46 9.12 -1.33 -15.54
C SER A 46 9.39 -1.51 -17.04
N ARG A 47 10.40 -2.31 -17.41
CA ARG A 47 10.73 -2.67 -18.81
C ARG A 47 9.80 -3.71 -19.41
N ILE A 48 8.97 -4.38 -18.61
CA ILE A 48 7.98 -5.31 -19.14
C ILE A 48 6.88 -4.49 -19.81
N ASP A 49 6.72 -4.66 -21.13
CA ASP A 49 5.68 -3.98 -21.89
C ASP A 49 4.30 -4.32 -21.29
N THR A 50 3.31 -3.50 -21.32
CA THR A 50 2.01 -3.66 -20.67
C THR A 50 1.93 -3.23 -19.20
N ILE A 51 3.04 -3.11 -18.47
CA ILE A 51 3.00 -2.54 -17.13
C ILE A 51 2.77 -1.04 -17.24
N LYS A 52 1.57 -0.61 -16.83
CA LYS A 52 1.14 0.79 -16.90
C LYS A 52 1.51 1.57 -15.64
N LYS A 53 1.61 0.86 -14.52
CA LYS A 53 1.84 1.48 -13.21
C LYS A 53 2.71 0.62 -12.34
N LEU A 54 3.82 1.22 -11.89
CA LEU A 54 4.72 0.67 -10.90
C LEU A 54 4.77 1.63 -9.72
N ALA A 55 4.19 1.22 -8.60
CA ALA A 55 4.17 2.02 -7.37
C ALA A 55 5.11 1.42 -6.33
N ILE A 56 5.50 2.24 -5.36
CA ILE A 56 6.19 1.78 -4.16
C ILE A 56 5.41 2.21 -2.92
N THR A 57 5.37 1.35 -1.89
CA THR A 57 4.83 1.69 -0.56
C THR A 57 5.97 1.63 0.45
N THR A 58 6.23 2.72 1.16
CA THR A 58 7.38 2.89 2.05
C THR A 58 7.01 3.66 3.31
N ASN A 59 7.80 3.53 4.36
CA ASN A 59 7.75 4.39 5.54
C ASN A 59 8.31 5.80 5.27
N GLY A 60 8.94 6.04 4.12
CA GLY A 60 9.44 7.32 3.67
C GLY A 60 10.83 7.72 4.18
N ILE A 61 11.39 7.04 5.16
CA ILE A 61 12.65 7.45 5.82
C ILE A 61 13.82 7.48 4.82
N ASN A 62 13.93 6.48 3.95
CA ASN A 62 15.00 6.41 2.95
C ASN A 62 14.59 6.96 1.57
N LEU A 63 13.42 7.58 1.47
CA LEU A 63 12.85 7.96 0.19
C LEU A 63 13.58 9.14 -0.46
N GLY A 64 13.97 10.14 0.32
CA GLY A 64 14.58 11.36 -0.20
C GLY A 64 15.82 11.09 -1.07
N PRO A 65 16.86 10.43 -0.54
CA PRO A 65 18.05 10.11 -1.33
C PRO A 65 17.78 9.24 -2.57
N MET A 66 16.72 8.44 -2.54
CA MET A 66 16.41 7.46 -3.60
C MET A 66 15.37 7.95 -4.63
N ALA A 67 14.68 9.06 -4.39
CA ALA A 67 13.55 9.52 -5.21
C ALA A 67 13.89 9.65 -6.70
N ALA A 68 15.05 10.25 -7.02
CA ALA A 68 15.49 10.43 -8.42
C ALA A 68 15.80 9.09 -9.11
N GLU A 69 16.46 8.16 -8.41
CA GLU A 69 16.80 6.85 -8.96
C GLU A 69 15.55 5.99 -9.14
N LEU A 70 14.63 5.99 -8.19
CA LEU A 70 13.34 5.30 -8.29
C LEU A 70 12.53 5.81 -9.48
N LYS A 71 12.50 7.15 -9.68
CA LYS A 71 11.86 7.75 -10.85
C LYS A 71 12.49 7.28 -12.15
N LYS A 72 13.82 7.28 -12.23
CA LYS A 72 14.58 6.81 -13.40
C LYS A 72 14.36 5.31 -13.65
N ALA A 73 14.23 4.51 -12.60
CA ALA A 73 13.95 3.08 -12.67
C ALA A 73 12.51 2.75 -13.10
N GLY A 74 11.66 3.76 -13.31
CA GLY A 74 10.30 3.60 -13.82
C GLY A 74 9.22 3.56 -12.74
N VAL A 75 9.54 3.79 -11.47
CA VAL A 75 8.51 4.01 -10.44
C VAL A 75 7.75 5.28 -10.78
N ASN A 76 6.43 5.20 -10.83
CA ASN A 76 5.56 6.29 -11.25
C ASN A 76 4.42 6.59 -10.27
N ALA A 77 4.48 6.08 -9.06
CA ALA A 77 3.62 6.47 -7.93
C ALA A 77 4.26 6.06 -6.60
N VAL A 78 4.03 6.85 -5.56
CA VAL A 78 4.54 6.56 -4.21
C VAL A 78 3.39 6.60 -3.21
N ASN A 79 3.33 5.58 -2.35
CA ASN A 79 2.52 5.59 -1.14
C ASN A 79 3.47 5.67 0.06
N ILE A 80 3.24 6.61 0.94
CA ILE A 80 4.05 6.83 2.14
C ILE A 80 3.17 6.58 3.36
N SER A 81 3.61 5.72 4.27
CA SER A 81 2.92 5.51 5.55
C SER A 81 3.31 6.64 6.50
N LEU A 82 2.32 7.45 6.90
CA LEU A 82 2.52 8.58 7.81
C LEU A 82 1.27 8.77 8.69
N ASP A 83 1.35 8.28 9.91
CA ASP A 83 0.23 8.24 10.85
C ASP A 83 0.13 9.52 11.72
N THR A 84 1.14 10.38 11.70
CA THR A 84 1.23 11.60 12.49
C THR A 84 2.23 12.59 11.89
N THR A 85 1.98 13.87 12.11
CA THR A 85 2.90 14.98 11.80
C THR A 85 3.60 15.52 13.04
N ASP A 86 3.34 14.93 14.21
CA ASP A 86 3.95 15.30 15.47
C ASP A 86 5.20 14.44 15.73
N PRO A 87 6.41 15.04 15.93
CA PRO A 87 7.65 14.27 16.06
C PRO A 87 7.70 13.40 17.33
N VAL A 88 7.04 13.83 18.42
CA VAL A 88 6.99 13.05 19.67
C VAL A 88 6.11 11.83 19.47
N GLN A 89 4.95 12.04 18.86
CA GLN A 89 4.00 10.98 18.55
C GLN A 89 4.57 10.02 17.47
N PHE A 90 5.26 10.55 16.46
CA PHE A 90 5.94 9.74 15.44
C PHE A 90 6.98 8.79 16.09
N ARG A 91 7.80 9.32 17.01
CA ARG A 91 8.75 8.50 17.75
C ARG A 91 8.06 7.43 18.61
N ALA A 92 6.96 7.78 19.25
CA ALA A 92 6.20 6.84 20.07
C ALA A 92 5.61 5.69 19.24
N LEU A 93 5.08 5.98 18.06
CA LEU A 93 4.45 5.00 17.17
C LEU A 93 5.46 4.13 16.41
N THR A 94 6.57 4.73 15.95
CA THR A 94 7.52 4.05 15.03
C THR A 94 8.80 3.58 15.71
N GLY A 95 9.10 4.07 16.91
CA GLY A 95 10.39 3.88 17.60
C GLY A 95 11.54 4.70 17.00
N ALA A 96 11.31 5.51 15.96
CA ALA A 96 12.33 6.27 15.24
C ALA A 96 12.12 7.78 15.38
N ASN A 97 13.22 8.54 15.42
CA ASN A 97 13.19 10.01 15.39
C ASN A 97 13.56 10.49 13.97
N LYS A 98 12.69 10.19 12.99
CA LYS A 98 12.97 10.29 11.56
C LYS A 98 11.84 10.97 10.75
N LEU A 99 11.03 11.80 11.42
CA LEU A 99 9.92 12.49 10.75
C LEU A 99 10.41 13.47 9.68
N ASP A 100 11.51 14.18 9.95
CA ASP A 100 12.09 15.15 9.01
C ASP A 100 12.56 14.45 7.73
N GLU A 101 13.11 13.24 7.84
CA GLU A 101 13.51 12.44 6.68
C GLU A 101 12.30 12.02 5.82
N VAL A 102 11.15 11.76 6.45
CA VAL A 102 9.91 11.46 5.72
C VAL A 102 9.46 12.69 4.93
N PHE A 103 9.44 13.87 5.55
CA PHE A 103 9.07 15.11 4.85
C PHE A 103 10.08 15.46 3.75
N TYR A 104 11.37 15.30 4.00
CA TYR A 104 12.40 15.42 2.96
C TYR A 104 12.13 14.46 1.79
N GLY A 105 11.72 13.21 2.07
CA GLY A 105 11.33 12.25 1.05
C GLY A 105 10.16 12.72 0.20
N ILE A 106 9.15 13.33 0.82
CA ILE A 106 7.99 13.91 0.13
C ILE A 106 8.44 15.06 -0.80
N GLU A 107 9.27 15.97 -0.29
CA GLU A 107 9.78 17.12 -1.04
C GLU A 107 10.63 16.70 -2.25
N GLU A 108 11.50 15.71 -2.07
CA GLU A 108 12.29 15.16 -3.16
C GLU A 108 11.42 14.48 -4.22
N CYS A 109 10.38 13.75 -3.84
CA CYS A 109 9.44 13.18 -4.80
C CYS A 109 8.73 14.26 -5.64
N GLU A 110 8.29 15.34 -5.01
CA GLU A 110 7.70 16.48 -5.74
C GLU A 110 8.74 17.13 -6.66
N ARG A 111 9.94 17.38 -6.17
CA ARG A 111 11.03 18.01 -6.93
C ARG A 111 11.40 17.23 -8.20
N VAL A 112 11.48 15.89 -8.11
CA VAL A 112 11.84 15.04 -9.26
C VAL A 112 10.62 14.60 -10.09
N GLY A 113 9.41 14.99 -9.71
CA GLY A 113 8.18 14.61 -10.38
C GLY A 113 7.82 13.12 -10.21
N LEU A 114 8.21 12.50 -9.09
CA LEU A 114 7.77 11.15 -8.73
C LEU A 114 6.38 11.22 -8.10
N THR A 115 5.39 11.40 -8.94
CA THR A 115 3.98 11.60 -8.58
C THR A 115 3.09 10.62 -9.33
N PRO A 116 1.87 10.32 -8.84
CA PRO A 116 1.22 10.87 -7.66
C PRO A 116 1.79 10.36 -6.34
N ILE A 117 1.80 11.22 -5.33
CA ILE A 117 2.15 10.90 -3.94
C ILE A 117 0.87 10.68 -3.16
N ARG A 118 0.86 9.63 -2.34
CA ARG A 118 -0.26 9.33 -1.44
C ARG A 118 0.26 9.07 -0.04
N LEU A 119 -0.26 9.76 0.94
CA LEU A 119 -0.01 9.47 2.33
C LEU A 119 -1.08 8.49 2.82
N ASN A 120 -0.67 7.41 3.44
CA ASN A 120 -1.54 6.46 4.12
C ASN A 120 -1.42 6.68 5.62
N ALA A 121 -2.52 6.89 6.30
CA ALA A 121 -2.58 7.05 7.74
C ALA A 121 -3.60 6.08 8.34
N VAL A 122 -3.19 5.34 9.36
CA VAL A 122 -4.08 4.56 10.23
C VAL A 122 -4.27 5.34 11.51
N LEU A 123 -5.50 5.77 11.76
CA LEU A 123 -5.83 6.48 13.01
C LEU A 123 -6.30 5.48 14.06
N ILE A 124 -5.71 5.59 15.25
CA ILE A 124 -6.02 4.78 16.43
C ILE A 124 -6.54 5.70 17.51
N ARG A 125 -7.75 5.42 17.99
CA ARG A 125 -8.44 6.24 18.98
C ARG A 125 -7.62 6.38 20.27
N GLY A 126 -7.45 7.61 20.72
CA GLY A 126 -6.66 7.95 21.91
C GLY A 126 -5.15 7.88 21.72
N GLN A 127 -4.66 7.52 20.54
CA GLN A 127 -3.23 7.52 20.23
C GLN A 127 -2.86 8.65 19.24
N ASN A 128 -3.43 8.65 18.04
CA ASN A 128 -3.13 9.62 16.98
C ASN A 128 -4.36 10.11 16.22
N ASP A 129 -5.57 9.87 16.71
CA ASP A 129 -6.83 10.34 16.12
C ASP A 129 -6.98 11.87 16.12
N ASN A 130 -6.17 12.56 16.93
CA ASN A 130 -6.02 14.01 16.92
C ASN A 130 -5.24 14.55 15.70
N GLN A 131 -4.58 13.67 14.92
CA GLN A 131 -3.77 14.09 13.76
C GLN A 131 -4.57 14.25 12.47
N ALA A 132 -5.84 13.86 12.45
CA ALA A 132 -6.67 13.91 11.24
C ALA A 132 -6.63 15.29 10.56
N GLU A 133 -6.77 16.38 11.33
CA GLU A 133 -6.78 17.75 10.80
C GLU A 133 -5.44 18.11 10.16
N LYS A 134 -4.33 17.90 10.85
CA LYS A 134 -2.98 18.21 10.34
C LYS A 134 -2.62 17.41 9.09
N LEU A 135 -3.05 16.15 9.03
CA LEU A 135 -2.86 15.34 7.85
C LEU A 135 -3.71 15.85 6.67
N ILE A 136 -4.96 16.26 6.92
CA ILE A 136 -5.84 16.85 5.89
C ILE A 136 -5.27 18.17 5.36
N GLU A 137 -4.63 18.98 6.20
CA GLU A 137 -3.96 20.21 5.77
C GLU A 137 -2.85 19.96 4.73
N ILE A 138 -2.18 18.82 4.79
CA ILE A 138 -1.21 18.45 3.75
C ILE A 138 -1.89 18.34 2.37
N ALA A 139 -3.08 17.74 2.30
CA ALA A 139 -3.84 17.65 1.05
C ALA A 139 -4.37 19.02 0.59
N LYS A 140 -4.62 19.93 1.51
CA LYS A 140 -4.99 21.32 1.18
C LYS A 140 -3.84 22.05 0.49
N ASP A 141 -2.65 21.98 1.05
CA ASP A 141 -1.53 22.81 0.65
C ASP A 141 -0.67 22.20 -0.46
N ARG A 142 -0.70 20.88 -0.63
CA ARG A 142 0.13 20.11 -1.57
C ARG A 142 -0.74 19.22 -2.46
N ASN A 143 -0.28 18.94 -3.68
CA ASN A 143 -0.94 18.00 -4.59
C ASN A 143 -0.66 16.54 -4.16
N ILE A 144 -1.11 16.20 -2.97
CA ILE A 144 -0.91 14.92 -2.32
C ILE A 144 -2.27 14.39 -1.85
N ASP A 145 -2.56 13.12 -2.17
CA ASP A 145 -3.74 12.46 -1.64
C ASP A 145 -3.44 11.92 -0.23
N VAL A 146 -4.20 12.34 0.76
CA VAL A 146 -4.15 11.76 2.12
C VAL A 146 -5.25 10.72 2.25
N ARG A 147 -4.88 9.50 2.63
CA ARG A 147 -5.82 8.38 2.74
C ARG A 147 -5.84 7.84 4.17
N PHE A 148 -6.96 7.94 4.80
CA PHE A 148 -7.23 7.30 6.08
C PHE A 148 -7.65 5.86 5.85
N ILE A 149 -6.92 4.93 6.45
CA ILE A 149 -7.19 3.50 6.36
C ILE A 149 -7.71 3.04 7.72
N GLU A 150 -8.86 2.40 7.72
CA GLU A 150 -9.44 1.84 8.93
C GLU A 150 -8.51 0.77 9.52
N LEU A 151 -8.33 0.78 10.83
CA LEU A 151 -7.54 -0.20 11.56
C LEU A 151 -8.11 -1.61 11.32
N MET A 152 -7.24 -2.53 10.90
CA MET A 152 -7.59 -3.91 10.60
C MET A 152 -7.13 -4.86 11.73
N PRO A 153 -7.79 -5.99 11.96
CA PRO A 153 -7.49 -6.92 13.04
C PRO A 153 -6.27 -7.80 12.73
N PHE A 154 -5.10 -7.18 12.55
CA PHE A 154 -3.81 -7.85 12.37
C PHE A 154 -2.88 -7.70 13.58
N SER A 155 -3.35 -7.05 14.61
CA SER A 155 -2.69 -6.86 15.90
C SER A 155 -3.74 -6.81 17.01
N ASP A 156 -3.30 -6.89 18.25
CA ASP A 156 -4.19 -6.81 19.43
C ASP A 156 -5.00 -5.49 19.42
N GLU A 157 -4.40 -4.38 18.96
CA GLU A 157 -5.10 -3.12 18.81
C GLU A 157 -6.20 -3.20 17.76
N GLY A 158 -5.96 -3.91 16.66
CA GLY A 158 -6.94 -4.08 15.58
C GLY A 158 -8.11 -4.97 15.95
N GLU A 159 -7.95 -5.86 16.93
CA GLU A 159 -9.04 -6.66 17.49
C GLU A 159 -9.91 -5.87 18.48
N ASN A 160 -9.41 -4.75 18.99
CA ASN A 160 -10.15 -3.88 19.89
C ASN A 160 -10.97 -2.85 19.13
N GLU A 161 -12.25 -3.12 18.90
CA GLU A 161 -13.17 -2.23 18.19
C GLU A 161 -13.24 -0.81 18.77
N SER A 162 -12.96 -0.63 20.06
CA SER A 162 -12.98 0.69 20.70
C SER A 162 -11.86 1.61 20.21
N LEU A 163 -10.80 1.07 19.64
CA LEU A 163 -9.67 1.81 19.09
C LEU A 163 -9.87 2.20 17.61
N ILE A 164 -10.87 1.65 16.95
CA ILE A 164 -11.15 1.94 15.55
C ILE A 164 -11.71 3.36 15.40
N VAL A 165 -11.12 4.13 14.48
CA VAL A 165 -11.64 5.43 14.04
C VAL A 165 -12.24 5.22 12.65
N LYS A 166 -13.56 5.35 12.53
CA LYS A 166 -14.26 5.16 11.27
C LYS A 166 -14.15 6.41 10.38
N GLY A 167 -14.11 6.20 9.07
CA GLY A 167 -14.07 7.32 8.11
C GLY A 167 -15.21 8.31 8.26
N GLU A 168 -16.42 7.83 8.61
CA GLU A 168 -17.59 8.67 8.87
C GLU A 168 -17.39 9.63 10.05
N GLU A 169 -16.69 9.22 11.10
CA GLU A 169 -16.39 10.05 12.26
C GLU A 169 -15.43 11.20 11.87
N ILE A 170 -14.46 10.91 11.00
CA ILE A 170 -13.56 11.94 10.48
C ILE A 170 -14.35 12.90 9.59
N LEU A 171 -15.17 12.39 8.68
CA LEU A 171 -16.00 13.22 7.79
C LEU A 171 -16.96 14.14 8.56
N ALA A 172 -17.55 13.65 9.65
CA ALA A 172 -18.42 14.47 10.50
C ALA A 172 -17.69 15.67 11.13
N ARG A 173 -16.38 15.56 11.35
CA ARG A 173 -15.54 16.67 11.86
C ARG A 173 -15.18 17.68 10.78
N PHE A 174 -15.23 17.28 9.48
CA PHE A 174 -14.83 18.10 8.34
C PHE A 174 -15.95 18.19 7.29
N PRO A 175 -17.09 18.84 7.60
CA PRO A 175 -18.28 18.88 6.75
C PRO A 175 -18.10 19.62 5.43
N PHE A 176 -16.99 20.32 5.25
CA PHE A 176 -16.62 20.98 3.99
C PHE A 176 -16.07 20.00 2.94
N LEU A 177 -15.71 18.78 3.33
CA LEU A 177 -15.27 17.73 2.41
C LEU A 177 -16.48 17.19 1.64
N LYS A 178 -16.45 17.30 0.32
CA LYS A 178 -17.51 16.83 -0.58
C LYS A 178 -17.00 15.59 -1.33
N MET A 179 -17.86 14.61 -1.51
CA MET A 179 -17.52 13.41 -2.28
C MET A 179 -17.02 13.80 -3.69
N ALA A 180 -15.86 13.31 -4.07
CA ALA A 180 -15.34 13.51 -5.41
C ALA A 180 -16.14 12.67 -6.41
N HIS A 181 -16.27 13.19 -7.65
CA HIS A 181 -16.88 12.40 -8.72
C HIS A 181 -16.08 11.10 -8.93
N ALA A 182 -16.81 10.01 -9.22
CA ALA A 182 -16.21 8.70 -9.43
C ALA A 182 -15.11 8.76 -10.50
N GLU A 183 -13.92 8.29 -10.15
CA GLU A 183 -12.81 8.15 -11.10
C GLU A 183 -13.09 7.02 -12.09
N LYS A 184 -12.54 7.14 -13.31
CA LYS A 184 -12.58 6.06 -14.30
C LYS A 184 -11.79 4.81 -13.85
N GLU A 185 -10.79 4.98 -12.97
CA GLU A 185 -10.04 3.88 -12.38
C GLU A 185 -10.74 3.36 -11.11
N LYS A 186 -10.86 2.04 -11.01
CA LYS A 186 -11.42 1.36 -9.81
C LYS A 186 -10.48 1.57 -8.61
N SER A 187 -10.73 2.61 -7.83
CA SER A 187 -10.06 2.84 -6.54
C SER A 187 -10.81 2.13 -5.42
N VAL A 188 -10.08 1.59 -4.43
CA VAL A 188 -10.69 1.10 -3.18
C VAL A 188 -10.91 2.24 -2.19
N ALA A 189 -10.23 3.37 -2.38
CA ALA A 189 -10.43 4.57 -1.58
C ALA A 189 -11.62 5.36 -2.14
N GLN A 190 -12.51 5.78 -1.26
CA GLN A 190 -13.54 6.77 -1.55
C GLN A 190 -12.94 8.15 -1.31
N TYR A 191 -12.84 8.96 -2.37
CA TYR A 191 -12.20 10.27 -2.30
C TYR A 191 -13.18 11.41 -2.07
N TYR A 192 -12.69 12.42 -1.37
CA TYR A 192 -13.37 13.68 -1.06
C TYR A 192 -12.46 14.84 -1.44
N VAL A 193 -13.06 15.94 -1.81
CA VAL A 193 -12.41 17.19 -2.20
C VAL A 193 -13.01 18.35 -1.41
N ALA A 194 -12.28 19.44 -1.31
CA ALA A 194 -12.79 20.70 -0.78
C ALA A 194 -12.32 21.85 -1.67
N ASP A 195 -13.03 22.98 -1.59
CA ASP A 195 -12.63 24.19 -2.29
C ASP A 195 -11.24 24.62 -1.83
N ASN A 196 -10.37 24.98 -2.77
CA ASN A 196 -8.96 25.36 -2.56
C ASN A 196 -8.02 24.24 -2.10
N PHE A 197 -8.43 22.97 -2.11
CA PHE A 197 -7.52 21.86 -1.90
C PHE A 197 -6.76 21.53 -3.19
N LYS A 198 -5.45 21.29 -3.06
CA LYS A 198 -4.61 20.84 -4.18
C LYS A 198 -4.66 19.34 -4.37
N GLY A 199 -4.75 18.60 -3.27
CA GLY A 199 -4.90 17.14 -3.23
C GLY A 199 -6.29 16.72 -2.75
N ARG A 200 -6.44 15.45 -2.40
CA ARG A 200 -7.72 14.85 -2.01
C ARG A 200 -7.59 14.12 -0.68
N VAL A 201 -8.74 13.94 -0.02
CA VAL A 201 -8.84 13.11 1.18
C VAL A 201 -9.57 11.82 0.81
N GLY A 202 -8.95 10.68 1.07
CA GLY A 202 -9.49 9.37 0.76
C GLY A 202 -9.79 8.55 2.02
N PHE A 203 -10.80 7.70 1.96
CA PHE A 203 -11.13 6.74 3.02
C PHE A 203 -11.12 5.33 2.47
N ILE A 204 -10.46 4.42 3.18
CA ILE A 204 -10.38 3.00 2.89
C ILE A 204 -10.88 2.27 4.13
N ASN A 205 -12.09 1.73 4.06
CA ASN A 205 -12.80 1.13 5.19
C ASN A 205 -12.95 -0.40 4.96
N PRO A 206 -11.88 -1.20 5.13
CA PRO A 206 -11.91 -2.62 4.83
C PRO A 206 -12.81 -3.43 5.77
N VAL A 207 -13.08 -2.94 6.96
CA VAL A 207 -13.88 -3.63 7.99
C VAL A 207 -15.32 -3.17 7.95
N SER A 208 -15.57 -1.85 8.02
CA SER A 208 -16.92 -1.27 8.10
C SER A 208 -17.63 -1.16 6.73
N ASP A 209 -16.89 -0.98 5.63
CA ASP A 209 -17.42 -0.95 4.25
C ASP A 209 -16.57 -1.84 3.33
N LYS A 210 -16.88 -3.14 3.36
CA LYS A 210 -16.15 -4.17 2.62
C LYS A 210 -16.21 -3.94 1.12
N PHE A 211 -15.06 -3.78 0.49
CA PHE A 211 -14.92 -3.63 -0.96
C PHE A 211 -14.44 -4.91 -1.67
N CYS A 212 -14.64 -6.08 -1.07
CA CYS A 212 -14.15 -7.37 -1.58
C CYS A 212 -14.58 -7.66 -3.00
N SER A 213 -15.82 -7.36 -3.36
CA SER A 213 -16.36 -7.54 -4.73
C SER A 213 -15.66 -6.71 -5.81
N LYS A 214 -14.99 -5.62 -5.41
CA LYS A 214 -14.23 -4.73 -6.29
C LYS A 214 -12.72 -4.94 -6.17
N CYS A 215 -12.27 -5.82 -5.25
CA CYS A 215 -10.86 -6.01 -4.96
C CYS A 215 -10.19 -6.91 -6.00
N ASN A 216 -9.26 -6.35 -6.76
CA ASN A 216 -8.44 -7.03 -7.78
C ASN A 216 -6.99 -7.24 -7.35
N ARG A 217 -6.69 -7.23 -6.05
CA ARG A 217 -5.34 -7.33 -5.52
C ARG A 217 -4.97 -8.75 -5.18
N ILE A 218 -3.75 -9.14 -5.50
CA ILE A 218 -3.05 -10.34 -5.05
C ILE A 218 -1.68 -9.93 -4.53
N ARG A 219 -1.03 -10.77 -3.74
CA ARG A 219 0.28 -10.49 -3.15
C ARG A 219 1.26 -11.60 -3.45
N LEU A 220 2.39 -11.25 -4.03
CA LEU A 220 3.56 -12.11 -4.11
C LEU A 220 4.43 -11.84 -2.88
N LEU A 221 4.64 -12.86 -2.07
CA LEU A 221 5.49 -12.79 -0.89
C LEU A 221 6.96 -12.97 -1.29
N SER A 222 7.86 -12.53 -0.43
CA SER A 222 9.30 -12.59 -0.66
C SER A 222 9.85 -14.01 -0.85
N ASP A 223 9.16 -15.02 -0.30
CA ASP A 223 9.50 -16.44 -0.42
C ASP A 223 8.88 -17.13 -1.65
N GLY A 224 8.29 -16.37 -2.58
CA GLY A 224 7.71 -16.88 -3.81
C GLY A 224 6.31 -17.47 -3.68
N LYS A 225 5.67 -17.29 -2.53
CA LYS A 225 4.27 -17.67 -2.36
C LYS A 225 3.33 -16.56 -2.83
N LEU A 226 2.25 -16.94 -3.50
CA LEU A 226 1.19 -16.04 -3.93
C LEU A 226 0.01 -16.12 -2.97
N LYS A 227 -0.38 -14.98 -2.39
CA LYS A 227 -1.50 -14.82 -1.46
C LYS A 227 -2.65 -14.10 -2.19
N PRO A 228 -3.79 -14.76 -2.46
CA PRO A 228 -4.89 -14.16 -3.21
C PRO A 228 -5.63 -13.05 -2.45
N CYS A 229 -5.70 -13.16 -1.14
CA CYS A 229 -6.40 -12.21 -0.28
C CYS A 229 -5.61 -11.93 0.99
N LEU A 230 -5.57 -10.67 1.41
CA LEU A 230 -4.90 -10.25 2.66
C LEU A 230 -5.53 -10.96 3.86
N GLY A 231 -6.84 -11.04 3.91
CA GLY A 231 -7.62 -11.68 4.98
C GLY A 231 -7.83 -13.19 4.76
N SER A 232 -6.89 -13.91 4.18
CA SER A 232 -6.93 -15.37 4.02
C SER A 232 -5.56 -15.96 4.29
N ASP A 233 -5.49 -17.12 4.96
CA ASP A 233 -4.24 -17.86 5.16
C ASP A 233 -3.84 -18.69 3.94
N THR A 234 -4.70 -18.77 2.93
CA THR A 234 -4.43 -19.51 1.70
C THR A 234 -3.25 -18.90 0.96
N VAL A 235 -2.24 -19.69 0.70
CA VAL A 235 -1.08 -19.32 -0.12
C VAL A 235 -0.78 -20.41 -1.15
N PHE A 236 -0.21 -20.00 -2.28
CA PHE A 236 0.18 -20.89 -3.38
C PHE A 236 1.69 -20.76 -3.60
N ASP A 237 2.40 -21.85 -3.41
CA ASP A 237 3.84 -21.91 -3.62
C ASP A 237 4.13 -21.94 -5.13
N LEU A 238 4.68 -20.84 -5.65
CA LEU A 238 5.04 -20.70 -7.06
C LEU A 238 6.42 -21.26 -7.36
N MET A 239 7.30 -21.38 -6.35
CA MET A 239 8.67 -21.82 -6.53
C MET A 239 8.77 -23.24 -7.07
N LYS A 240 7.79 -24.08 -6.79
CA LYS A 240 7.71 -25.45 -7.32
C LYS A 240 7.58 -25.52 -8.85
N TYR A 241 7.23 -24.41 -9.48
CA TYR A 241 6.94 -24.32 -10.90
C TYR A 241 7.74 -23.23 -11.61
N ILE A 242 8.75 -22.67 -10.94
CA ILE A 242 9.46 -21.48 -11.43
C ILE A 242 10.18 -21.71 -12.77
N ASP A 243 10.61 -22.94 -13.02
CA ASP A 243 11.31 -23.35 -14.25
C ASP A 243 10.35 -23.89 -15.34
N ASP A 244 9.03 -23.88 -15.10
CA ASP A 244 8.02 -24.37 -16.03
C ASP A 244 6.92 -23.30 -16.21
N GLU A 245 7.05 -22.51 -17.27
CA GLU A 245 6.19 -21.35 -17.52
C GLU A 245 4.72 -21.72 -17.61
N GLU A 246 4.37 -22.86 -18.23
CA GLU A 246 2.97 -23.29 -18.38
C GLU A 246 2.36 -23.67 -17.02
N LYS A 247 3.10 -24.40 -16.20
CA LYS A 247 2.64 -24.78 -14.86
C LYS A 247 2.60 -23.56 -13.91
N LEU A 248 3.57 -22.65 -14.04
CA LEU A 248 3.61 -21.40 -13.27
C LEU A 248 2.37 -20.57 -13.58
N LEU A 249 2.04 -20.38 -14.86
CA LEU A 249 0.84 -19.66 -15.28
C LEU A 249 -0.45 -20.29 -14.70
N LYS A 250 -0.59 -21.61 -14.83
CA LYS A 250 -1.73 -22.35 -14.28
C LYS A 250 -1.86 -22.21 -12.76
N GLN A 251 -0.73 -22.16 -12.05
CA GLN A 251 -0.74 -22.00 -10.60
C GLN A 251 -1.14 -20.57 -10.19
N ILE A 252 -0.72 -19.55 -10.95
CA ILE A 252 -1.14 -18.17 -10.75
C ILE A 252 -2.65 -18.04 -11.01
N GLU A 253 -3.15 -18.61 -12.12
CA GLU A 253 -4.58 -18.63 -12.44
C GLU A 253 -5.40 -19.28 -11.33
N LYS A 254 -4.98 -20.46 -10.85
CA LYS A 254 -5.61 -21.15 -9.74
C LYS A 254 -5.67 -20.30 -8.48
N ALA A 255 -4.59 -19.57 -8.17
CA ALA A 255 -4.55 -18.67 -7.04
C ALA A 255 -5.56 -17.52 -7.19
N ILE A 256 -5.65 -16.91 -8.37
CA ILE A 256 -6.60 -15.82 -8.65
C ILE A 256 -8.05 -16.33 -8.53
N LEU A 257 -8.36 -17.48 -9.10
CA LEU A 257 -9.70 -18.08 -9.04
C LEU A 257 -10.11 -18.53 -7.63
N SER A 258 -9.13 -18.81 -6.76
CA SER A 258 -9.38 -19.18 -5.35
C SER A 258 -9.68 -17.99 -4.45
N LYS A 259 -9.63 -16.75 -4.98
CA LYS A 259 -9.87 -15.54 -4.19
C LYS A 259 -11.27 -15.60 -3.55
N PRO A 260 -11.37 -15.44 -2.21
CA PRO A 260 -12.68 -15.49 -1.54
C PRO A 260 -13.55 -14.30 -1.95
N THR A 261 -14.86 -14.51 -1.97
CA THR A 261 -15.84 -13.45 -2.24
C THR A 261 -15.82 -12.35 -1.17
N GLU A 262 -15.49 -12.73 0.08
CA GLU A 262 -15.32 -11.81 1.20
C GLU A 262 -14.18 -12.26 2.12
N HIS A 263 -13.53 -11.30 2.78
CA HIS A 263 -12.62 -11.59 3.89
C HIS A 263 -13.40 -11.86 5.19
N LYS A 264 -12.76 -12.55 6.14
CA LYS A 264 -13.36 -12.95 7.41
C LYS A 264 -12.78 -12.17 8.62
N PHE A 265 -12.48 -10.89 8.48
CA PHE A 265 -11.87 -10.10 9.55
C PHE A 265 -12.71 -10.05 10.85
N SER A 266 -14.03 -10.19 10.75
CA SER A 266 -14.94 -10.15 11.91
C SER A 266 -15.03 -11.47 12.70
N CYS A 267 -14.29 -12.51 12.33
CA CYS A 267 -14.41 -13.85 12.92
C CYS A 267 -13.17 -14.25 13.75
N GLY A 268 -12.50 -13.31 14.43
CA GLY A 268 -11.30 -13.62 15.22
C GLY A 268 -10.16 -14.13 14.32
N TYR A 269 -9.87 -13.42 13.25
CA TYR A 269 -8.86 -13.79 12.28
C TYR A 269 -7.47 -13.50 12.86
N GLY A 270 -6.92 -14.46 13.59
CA GLY A 270 -5.52 -14.48 13.96
C GLY A 270 -4.65 -14.72 12.73
N ASN A 271 -4.19 -13.66 12.08
CA ASN A 271 -3.23 -13.79 11.00
C ASN A 271 -1.88 -14.21 11.62
N SER A 272 -1.36 -15.38 11.22
CA SER A 272 -0.04 -15.86 11.66
C SER A 272 1.11 -14.97 11.18
N HIS A 273 0.82 -13.96 10.37
CA HIS A 273 1.79 -13.04 9.78
C HIS A 273 1.36 -11.59 10.01
N GLY A 274 2.13 -10.83 10.79
CA GLY A 274 1.93 -9.39 10.95
C GLY A 274 2.04 -8.62 9.62
N MET A 275 1.41 -7.44 9.53
CA MET A 275 1.43 -6.59 8.34
C MET A 275 2.84 -6.27 7.83
N ASN A 276 3.81 -6.17 8.72
CA ASN A 276 5.22 -5.94 8.41
C ASN A 276 5.89 -7.10 7.63
N THR A 277 5.29 -8.28 7.57
CA THR A 277 5.82 -9.44 6.83
C THR A 277 5.10 -9.70 5.52
N ILE A 278 3.88 -9.21 5.37
CA ILE A 278 3.05 -9.44 4.17
C ILE A 278 2.86 -8.20 3.30
N GLY A 279 3.43 -7.08 3.70
CA GLY A 279 3.37 -5.80 3.00
C GLY A 279 2.02 -5.09 3.16
N GLY A 280 2.04 -3.89 3.68
CA GLY A 280 0.91 -2.99 3.90
C GLY A 280 0.80 -1.90 2.88
#